data_3bbb1f4c67ae8dccf5cc5461c583a697
#
_entry.id   3bbb1f4c67ae8dccf5cc5461c583a697
#
_cell.length_a   1.000
_cell.length_b   1.000
_cell.length_c   1.000
_cell.angle_alpha   90.00
_cell.angle_beta   90.00
_cell.angle_gamma   90.00
#
_symmetry.space_group_name_H-M   'P 1'
#
loop_
_entity.id
_entity.type
_entity.pdbx_description
1 polymer ?
#
loop_
_entity_poly.entity_id
_entity_poly.type
_entity_poly.pdbx_seq_one_letter_code
_entity_poly.pdbx_strand_id
1 'polypeptide(L)'
;MCAGTGRSCWGTARSARAGSFEFARLKRLCRPAAGTTGVKAHPPSRSGGVATNTITRMTRPLPWRLSDAPDSPFPPAETALRKPDGLLAVGGDLHPLRLLNAYAGGIFPWFSEGEPILWWSPDPRMVFHTDGVHLSSRFRRQLRASTWEVTADTAFSQVMRACAAAPRPGQDGTWISPDMVGAYSHLHDLGFAHSFEVWDRQTLVGGIYGVAIGTMFFGESMFSGASGGSKIALAALAATLHRWDWRLIDAQVENPHLLRMGAVHLTREEFLQHVRLAVREEGREGPWTHAVGRLPARDLAQI
;
A
#
# COMPACT_ATOMS: atom_id res chain seq x y z
N MET A 1 46.68 -2.88 -40.79
CA MET A 1 46.09 -1.57 -40.96
C MET A 1 44.79 -1.51 -40.20
N CYS A 2 44.79 -0.63 -39.26
CA CYS A 2 43.69 0.17 -38.67
C CYS A 2 42.62 -0.59 -37.91
N ALA A 3 42.61 -0.50 -36.61
CA ALA A 3 42.30 0.61 -35.71
C ALA A 3 40.81 0.71 -35.43
N GLY A 4 40.43 0.51 -34.20
CA GLY A 4 39.89 1.38 -33.20
C GLY A 4 38.37 1.18 -33.12
N THR A 5 37.69 1.20 -32.06
CA THR A 5 37.70 2.16 -30.97
C THR A 5 36.83 1.64 -29.85
N GLY A 6 37.25 1.78 -28.61
CA GLY A 6 36.45 1.55 -27.41
C GLY A 6 35.40 2.63 -27.22
N ARG A 7 34.25 2.23 -26.61
CA ARG A 7 33.33 3.10 -25.88
C ARG A 7 32.90 2.38 -24.62
N SER A 8 33.51 2.71 -23.60
CA SER A 8 33.10 3.32 -22.30
C SER A 8 31.87 2.73 -21.67
N CYS A 9 32.08 1.77 -20.73
CA CYS A 9 31.16 1.39 -19.66
C CYS A 9 31.24 2.44 -18.55
N TRP A 10 30.49 3.55 -18.66
CA TRP A 10 30.32 4.53 -17.56
C TRP A 10 28.87 5.09 -17.50
N GLY A 11 27.90 4.24 -17.26
CA GLY A 11 26.50 4.68 -17.16
C GLY A 11 25.72 4.13 -15.96
N THR A 12 26.12 2.99 -15.41
CA THR A 12 25.29 2.27 -14.42
C THR A 12 25.62 2.56 -12.95
N ALA A 13 26.81 3.12 -12.65
CA ALA A 13 27.22 3.34 -11.25
C ALA A 13 26.68 4.63 -10.61
N ARG A 14 26.20 5.60 -11.38
CA ARG A 14 25.64 6.86 -10.81
C ARG A 14 24.17 6.74 -10.40
N SER A 15 23.38 5.92 -11.08
CA SER A 15 21.97 5.71 -10.76
C SER A 15 21.77 4.96 -9.43
N ALA A 16 22.56 3.92 -9.19
CA ALA A 16 22.46 3.13 -7.95
C ALA A 16 22.88 3.91 -6.69
N ARG A 17 23.85 4.85 -6.81
CA ARG A 17 24.29 5.67 -5.66
C ARG A 17 23.32 6.82 -5.35
N ALA A 18 22.63 7.38 -6.32
CA ALA A 18 21.61 8.40 -6.11
C ALA A 18 20.37 7.80 -5.42
N GLY A 19 19.92 6.64 -5.86
CA GLY A 19 18.78 5.93 -5.25
C GLY A 19 19.02 5.54 -3.80
N SER A 20 20.22 5.04 -3.46
CA SER A 20 20.55 4.67 -2.07
C SER A 20 20.65 5.86 -1.12
N PHE A 21 21.03 7.05 -1.62
CA PHE A 21 21.10 8.27 -0.80
C PHE A 21 19.70 8.86 -0.55
N GLU A 22 18.84 8.83 -1.53
CA GLU A 22 17.44 9.25 -1.43
C GLU A 22 16.63 8.31 -0.54
N PHE A 23 16.85 7.01 -0.67
CA PHE A 23 16.30 5.97 0.19
C PHE A 23 16.63 6.17 1.68
N ALA A 24 17.90 6.42 2.02
CA ALA A 24 18.31 6.67 3.39
C ALA A 24 17.74 7.99 3.96
N ARG A 25 17.48 8.99 3.09
CA ARG A 25 16.84 10.25 3.45
C ARG A 25 15.34 10.05 3.71
N LEU A 26 14.64 9.32 2.83
CA LEU A 26 13.22 9.01 2.97
C LEU A 26 12.96 8.17 4.23
N LYS A 27 13.76 7.15 4.50
CA LYS A 27 13.68 6.36 5.76
C LYS A 27 13.84 7.21 7.02
N ARG A 28 14.72 8.22 7.01
CA ARG A 28 14.89 9.13 8.15
C ARG A 28 13.70 10.05 8.36
N LEU A 29 13.04 10.47 7.26
CA LEU A 29 11.87 11.35 7.29
C LEU A 29 10.58 10.59 7.68
N CYS A 30 10.48 9.31 7.35
CA CYS A 30 9.35 8.45 7.72
C CYS A 30 9.41 7.92 9.18
N ARG A 31 10.50 8.15 9.94
CA ARG A 31 10.53 7.82 11.36
C ARG A 31 9.67 8.84 12.12
N PRO A 32 8.60 8.40 12.82
CA PRO A 32 7.81 9.31 13.63
C PRO A 32 8.72 9.97 14.68
N ALA A 33 8.63 11.29 14.82
CA ALA A 33 9.36 12.03 15.83
C ALA A 33 9.06 11.42 17.22
N ALA A 34 10.11 11.14 17.99
CA ALA A 34 9.97 10.72 19.37
C ALA A 34 9.19 11.82 20.10
N GLY A 35 8.09 11.41 20.77
CA GLY A 35 7.05 12.26 21.31
C GLY A 35 7.53 13.58 21.92
N THR A 36 7.04 14.66 21.41
CA THR A 36 6.99 15.95 22.10
C THR A 36 5.73 15.96 22.96
N THR A 37 5.94 15.81 24.25
CA THR A 37 4.93 16.02 25.30
C THR A 37 4.44 17.46 25.29
N GLY A 38 3.11 17.63 25.17
CA GLY A 38 2.38 18.67 25.87
C GLY A 38 2.54 20.11 25.42
N VAL A 39 1.76 20.53 24.42
CA VAL A 39 1.34 21.95 24.35
C VAL A 39 0.08 22.08 25.20
N LYS A 40 0.21 22.72 26.36
CA LYS A 40 -0.92 23.12 27.20
C LYS A 40 -1.68 24.26 26.49
N ALA A 41 -2.90 23.97 26.07
CA ALA A 41 -3.84 25.01 25.63
C ALA A 41 -4.33 25.78 26.85
N HIS A 42 -4.15 27.10 26.88
CA HIS A 42 -4.80 28.00 27.84
C HIS A 42 -6.27 28.20 27.43
N PRO A 43 -7.21 28.17 28.40
CA PRO A 43 -8.60 28.47 28.11
C PRO A 43 -8.80 29.99 27.95
N PRO A 44 -9.66 30.46 27.02
CA PRO A 44 -10.01 31.87 26.92
C PRO A 44 -10.92 32.29 28.07
N SER A 45 -10.67 33.49 28.61
CA SER A 45 -11.42 34.15 29.65
C SER A 45 -12.87 34.43 29.24
N ARG A 46 -13.79 34.16 30.16
CA ARG A 46 -15.22 34.48 30.06
C ARG A 46 -15.44 36.00 30.14
N SER A 47 -16.15 36.56 29.18
CA SER A 47 -16.85 37.82 29.32
C SER A 47 -18.30 37.67 28.83
N GLY A 48 -19.18 38.13 29.66
CA GLY A 48 -20.60 38.32 29.74
C GLY A 48 -21.50 38.24 28.49
N GLY A 49 -22.65 37.69 28.77
CA GLY A 49 -23.75 37.27 27.96
C GLY A 49 -24.44 38.29 27.07
N VAL A 50 -25.03 37.72 26.02
CA VAL A 50 -26.36 38.08 25.45
C VAL A 50 -26.89 36.79 24.86
N ALA A 51 -28.09 36.40 25.26
CA ALA A 51 -28.79 35.25 24.71
C ALA A 51 -29.33 35.61 23.33
N THR A 52 -28.60 35.24 22.30
CA THR A 52 -29.08 35.20 20.92
C THR A 52 -29.41 33.75 20.57
N ASN A 53 -30.62 33.52 20.10
CA ASN A 53 -31.09 32.27 19.52
C ASN A 53 -30.13 31.85 18.40
N THR A 54 -29.12 31.04 18.72
CA THR A 54 -28.19 30.48 17.75
C THR A 54 -28.84 29.25 17.14
N ILE A 55 -29.40 29.42 15.93
CA ILE A 55 -29.64 28.28 15.04
C ILE A 55 -28.27 27.65 14.85
N THR A 56 -28.04 26.54 15.56
CA THR A 56 -26.83 25.74 15.37
C THR A 56 -26.90 25.13 13.97
N ARG A 57 -26.34 25.86 13.02
CA ARG A 57 -26.07 25.34 11.68
C ARG A 57 -25.16 24.16 11.90
N MET A 58 -25.69 22.93 11.79
CA MET A 58 -24.88 21.72 11.76
C MET A 58 -24.00 21.82 10.51
N THR A 59 -22.83 22.41 10.65
CA THR A 59 -21.81 22.37 9.60
C THR A 59 -21.35 20.92 9.51
N ARG A 60 -21.66 20.28 8.38
CA ARG A 60 -21.07 18.96 8.08
C ARG A 60 -19.57 19.10 8.16
N PRO A 61 -18.87 18.23 8.90
CA PRO A 61 -17.41 18.26 8.92
C PRO A 61 -16.89 18.05 7.48
N LEU A 62 -15.95 18.89 7.09
CA LEU A 62 -15.32 18.82 5.76
C LEU A 62 -13.97 18.10 5.89
N PRO A 63 -13.51 17.41 4.83
CA PRO A 63 -12.17 16.83 4.81
C PRO A 63 -11.12 17.94 4.88
N TRP A 64 -9.96 17.60 5.43
CA TRP A 64 -8.82 18.50 5.49
C TRP A 64 -8.30 18.81 4.09
N ARG A 65 -7.84 20.04 3.86
CA ARG A 65 -7.17 20.41 2.61
C ARG A 65 -5.67 20.32 2.82
N LEU A 66 -5.00 19.47 2.04
CA LEU A 66 -3.55 19.37 2.07
C LEU A 66 -2.91 20.52 1.28
N SER A 67 -1.74 20.97 1.72
CA SER A 67 -0.92 21.90 0.98
C SER A 67 -0.15 21.20 -0.15
N ASP A 68 0.41 21.98 -1.07
CA ASP A 68 1.19 21.46 -2.19
C ASP A 68 2.63 21.03 -1.78
N ALA A 69 3.07 21.33 -0.55
CA ALA A 69 4.38 20.90 -0.06
C ALA A 69 4.37 19.41 0.28
N PRO A 70 5.19 18.56 -0.37
CA PRO A 70 5.14 17.10 -0.23
C PRO A 70 5.43 16.58 1.18
N ASP A 71 6.14 17.36 1.98
CA ASP A 71 6.50 17.08 3.38
C ASP A 71 5.48 17.57 4.40
N SER A 72 4.39 18.22 3.95
CA SER A 72 3.29 18.63 4.84
C SER A 72 2.70 17.44 5.57
N PRO A 73 2.54 17.54 6.91
CA PRO A 73 1.98 16.45 7.70
C PRO A 73 0.52 16.21 7.36
N PHE A 74 0.10 14.95 7.39
CA PHE A 74 -1.31 14.60 7.38
C PHE A 74 -1.98 14.95 8.72
N PRO A 75 -3.28 15.30 8.71
CA PRO A 75 -4.05 15.33 9.94
C PRO A 75 -4.09 13.93 10.57
N PRO A 76 -4.36 13.83 11.91
CA PRO A 76 -4.50 12.53 12.55
C PRO A 76 -5.57 11.69 11.87
N ALA A 77 -5.27 10.43 11.54
CA ALA A 77 -6.19 9.52 10.84
C ALA A 77 -7.50 9.31 11.60
N GLU A 78 -7.46 9.44 12.93
CA GLU A 78 -8.61 9.38 13.82
C GLU A 78 -9.66 10.48 13.55
N THR A 79 -9.25 11.56 12.88
CA THR A 79 -10.15 12.68 12.50
C THR A 79 -10.88 12.46 11.18
N ALA A 80 -10.66 11.33 10.50
CA ALA A 80 -11.36 11.00 9.26
C ALA A 80 -12.87 10.98 9.44
N LEU A 81 -13.59 11.43 8.42
CA LEU A 81 -15.05 11.54 8.43
C LEU A 81 -15.69 10.16 8.61
N ARG A 82 -16.89 10.16 9.21
CA ARG A 82 -17.75 8.98 9.27
C ARG A 82 -18.68 8.86 8.06
N LYS A 83 -18.89 9.96 7.32
CA LYS A 83 -19.69 10.02 6.08
C LYS A 83 -19.13 11.06 5.13
N PRO A 84 -18.53 10.67 3.98
CA PRO A 84 -18.24 9.28 3.62
C PRO A 84 -17.21 8.67 4.59
N ASP A 85 -17.35 7.35 4.87
CA ASP A 85 -16.52 6.69 5.87
C ASP A 85 -15.05 6.70 5.47
N GLY A 86 -14.24 7.22 6.39
CA GLY A 86 -12.79 7.24 6.26
C GLY A 86 -12.21 8.39 5.42
N LEU A 87 -13.00 9.24 4.79
CA LEU A 87 -12.44 10.40 4.07
C LEU A 87 -11.77 11.35 5.05
N LEU A 88 -10.45 11.55 4.88
CA LEU A 88 -9.62 12.33 5.78
C LEU A 88 -9.24 13.68 5.16
N ALA A 89 -8.69 13.65 3.95
CA ALA A 89 -8.13 14.84 3.34
C ALA A 89 -8.31 14.86 1.82
N VAL A 90 -8.14 16.05 1.22
CA VAL A 90 -8.23 16.29 -0.22
C VAL A 90 -7.08 17.15 -0.70
N GLY A 91 -6.59 16.90 -1.92
CA GLY A 91 -5.49 17.63 -2.57
C GLY A 91 -4.11 17.06 -2.26
N GLY A 92 -3.08 17.89 -2.36
CA GLY A 92 -1.69 17.46 -2.32
C GLY A 92 -1.26 16.82 -3.65
N ASP A 93 -0.26 15.95 -3.59
CA ASP A 93 0.38 15.29 -4.72
C ASP A 93 0.65 13.80 -4.45
N LEU A 94 1.20 13.07 -5.43
CA LEU A 94 1.63 11.67 -5.31
C LEU A 94 3.15 11.54 -5.14
N HIS A 95 3.82 12.56 -4.61
CA HIS A 95 5.26 12.50 -4.35
C HIS A 95 5.59 11.34 -3.39
N PRO A 96 6.69 10.58 -3.59
CA PRO A 96 7.03 9.43 -2.75
C PRO A 96 7.03 9.72 -1.26
N LEU A 97 7.54 10.88 -0.83
CA LEU A 97 7.54 11.27 0.57
C LEU A 97 6.13 11.38 1.14
N ARG A 98 5.20 11.99 0.39
CA ARG A 98 3.80 12.11 0.80
C ARG A 98 3.12 10.74 0.88
N LEU A 99 3.32 9.89 -0.13
CA LEU A 99 2.77 8.53 -0.13
C LEU A 99 3.28 7.72 1.08
N LEU A 100 4.58 7.72 1.33
CA LEU A 100 5.17 7.00 2.46
C LEU A 100 4.67 7.55 3.81
N ASN A 101 4.53 8.87 3.96
CA ASN A 101 3.96 9.47 5.17
C ASN A 101 2.48 9.09 5.35
N ALA A 102 1.71 9.02 4.27
CA ALA A 102 0.33 8.57 4.31
C ALA A 102 0.24 7.12 4.82
N TYR A 103 0.94 6.18 4.17
CA TYR A 103 0.92 4.76 4.57
C TYR A 103 1.44 4.56 6.00
N ALA A 104 2.51 5.23 6.39
CA ALA A 104 3.02 5.18 7.76
C ALA A 104 2.02 5.73 8.80
N GLY A 105 1.06 6.56 8.37
CA GLY A 105 -0.07 7.06 9.16
C GLY A 105 -1.35 6.23 9.01
N GLY A 106 -1.34 5.09 8.32
CA GLY A 106 -2.55 4.28 8.07
C GLY A 106 -3.52 4.91 7.06
N ILE A 107 -3.02 5.80 6.20
CA ILE A 107 -3.77 6.58 5.23
C ILE A 107 -3.37 6.11 3.82
N PHE A 108 -4.32 6.09 2.88
CA PHE A 108 -4.04 5.74 1.48
C PHE A 108 -4.79 6.66 0.51
N PRO A 109 -4.27 6.87 -0.72
CA PRO A 109 -4.97 7.62 -1.75
C PRO A 109 -5.97 6.72 -2.49
N TRP A 110 -7.18 7.25 -2.72
CA TRP A 110 -8.18 6.58 -3.57
C TRP A 110 -9.12 7.63 -4.17
N PHE A 111 -9.06 7.81 -5.48
CA PHE A 111 -9.78 8.83 -6.23
C PHE A 111 -9.92 8.41 -7.70
N SER A 112 -10.86 9.01 -8.42
CA SER A 112 -11.07 8.76 -9.86
C SER A 112 -10.23 9.73 -10.69
N GLU A 113 -9.94 9.36 -11.93
CA GLU A 113 -9.28 10.26 -12.89
C GLU A 113 -10.08 11.56 -13.08
N GLY A 114 -9.38 12.69 -13.06
CA GLY A 114 -9.99 14.02 -13.13
C GLY A 114 -10.54 14.57 -11.82
N GLU A 115 -10.55 13.77 -10.74
CA GLU A 115 -10.89 14.24 -9.39
C GLU A 115 -9.64 14.68 -8.62
N PRO A 116 -9.79 15.57 -7.63
CA PRO A 116 -8.71 15.83 -6.67
C PRO A 116 -8.28 14.55 -5.97
N ILE A 117 -7.02 14.45 -5.58
CA ILE A 117 -6.54 13.34 -4.77
C ILE A 117 -7.31 13.31 -3.44
N LEU A 118 -7.92 12.17 -3.13
CA LEU A 118 -8.63 11.92 -1.89
C LEU A 118 -7.83 10.92 -1.04
N TRP A 119 -7.72 11.22 0.26
CA TRP A 119 -6.95 10.45 1.23
C TRP A 119 -7.88 9.85 2.28
N TRP A 120 -7.73 8.55 2.53
CA TRP A 120 -8.67 7.76 3.29
C TRP A 120 -8.03 7.00 4.45
N SER A 121 -8.78 6.88 5.53
CA SER A 121 -8.54 5.95 6.64
C SER A 121 -9.87 5.45 7.17
N PRO A 122 -10.47 4.40 6.57
CA PRO A 122 -11.80 3.88 6.94
C PRO A 122 -11.83 3.20 8.31
N ASP A 123 -13.05 3.06 8.86
CA ASP A 123 -13.35 2.39 10.11
C ASP A 123 -14.66 1.59 9.99
N PRO A 124 -14.61 0.25 9.93
CA PRO A 124 -13.46 -0.62 10.22
C PRO A 124 -12.44 -0.69 9.08
N ARG A 125 -11.21 -1.13 9.41
CA ARG A 125 -10.15 -1.44 8.46
C ARG A 125 -10.09 -2.93 8.21
N MET A 126 -10.07 -3.34 6.94
CA MET A 126 -9.89 -4.74 6.58
C MET A 126 -8.40 -5.09 6.50
N VAL A 127 -8.02 -6.23 7.08
CA VAL A 127 -6.65 -6.73 7.08
C VAL A 127 -6.61 -8.26 6.90
N PHE A 128 -5.45 -8.79 6.50
CA PHE A 128 -5.11 -10.19 6.66
C PHE A 128 -4.05 -10.35 7.74
N HIS A 129 -4.22 -11.34 8.61
CA HIS A 129 -3.08 -11.93 9.30
C HIS A 129 -2.29 -12.77 8.30
N THR A 130 -0.95 -12.70 8.35
CA THR A 130 -0.10 -13.38 7.36
C THR A 130 -0.19 -14.90 7.42
N ASP A 131 -0.60 -15.46 8.57
CA ASP A 131 -0.93 -16.86 8.79
C ASP A 131 -2.41 -17.19 8.58
N GLY A 132 -3.24 -16.18 8.30
CA GLY A 132 -4.71 -16.29 8.24
C GLY A 132 -5.29 -16.40 6.82
N VAL A 133 -4.46 -16.41 5.77
CA VAL A 133 -4.99 -16.51 4.40
C VAL A 133 -5.56 -17.91 4.15
N HIS A 134 -6.86 -17.96 3.87
CA HIS A 134 -7.59 -19.21 3.69
C HIS A 134 -7.73 -19.61 2.22
N LEU A 135 -7.26 -20.81 1.90
CA LEU A 135 -7.48 -21.47 0.63
C LEU A 135 -8.43 -22.66 0.82
N SER A 136 -9.56 -22.69 0.09
CA SER A 136 -10.53 -23.79 0.22
C SER A 136 -9.90 -25.14 -0.15
N SER A 137 -10.40 -26.25 0.44
CA SER A 137 -9.90 -27.59 0.17
C SER A 137 -9.96 -27.97 -1.32
N ARG A 138 -10.98 -27.48 -2.05
CA ARG A 138 -11.07 -27.65 -3.50
C ARG A 138 -9.92 -26.92 -4.22
N PHE A 139 -9.62 -25.69 -3.82
CA PHE A 139 -8.56 -24.90 -4.43
C PHE A 139 -7.17 -25.46 -4.11
N ARG A 140 -6.93 -25.92 -2.88
CA ARG A 140 -5.68 -26.60 -2.49
C ARG A 140 -5.45 -27.87 -3.34
N ARG A 141 -6.51 -28.62 -3.66
CA ARG A 141 -6.40 -29.79 -4.55
C ARG A 141 -6.00 -29.40 -5.96
N GLN A 142 -6.55 -28.31 -6.49
CA GLN A 142 -6.13 -27.75 -7.79
C GLN A 142 -4.67 -27.29 -7.78
N LEU A 143 -4.24 -26.62 -6.71
CA LEU A 143 -2.85 -26.18 -6.56
C LEU A 143 -1.83 -27.32 -6.60
N ARG A 144 -2.11 -28.46 -5.98
CA ARG A 144 -1.18 -29.62 -6.00
C ARG A 144 -0.84 -30.09 -7.41
N ALA A 145 -1.74 -29.91 -8.36
CA ALA A 145 -1.53 -30.24 -9.78
C ALA A 145 -1.04 -29.05 -10.62
N SER A 146 -0.84 -27.87 -10.01
CA SER A 146 -0.44 -26.66 -10.72
C SER A 146 1.04 -26.73 -11.12
N THR A 147 1.31 -26.28 -12.35
CA THR A 147 2.66 -26.04 -12.87
C THR A 147 3.05 -24.56 -12.79
N TRP A 148 2.20 -23.72 -12.22
CA TRP A 148 2.44 -22.30 -12.10
C TRP A 148 3.54 -22.00 -11.09
N GLU A 149 4.24 -20.90 -11.33
CA GLU A 149 5.29 -20.41 -10.46
C GLU A 149 4.96 -18.99 -9.99
N VAL A 150 5.49 -18.65 -8.82
CA VAL A 150 5.38 -17.30 -8.25
C VAL A 150 6.77 -16.69 -8.16
N THR A 151 6.88 -15.42 -8.53
CA THR A 151 8.07 -14.57 -8.34
C THR A 151 7.68 -13.31 -7.58
N ALA A 152 8.68 -12.54 -7.16
CA ALA A 152 8.47 -11.21 -6.61
C ALA A 152 9.37 -10.19 -7.32
N ASP A 153 8.82 -9.00 -7.58
CA ASP A 153 9.52 -7.84 -8.14
C ASP A 153 10.20 -8.10 -9.52
N THR A 154 9.72 -9.09 -10.25
CA THR A 154 10.26 -9.40 -11.59
C THR A 154 9.49 -8.69 -12.71
N ALA A 155 8.25 -8.25 -12.43
CA ALA A 155 7.38 -7.65 -13.44
C ALA A 155 6.39 -6.62 -12.85
N PHE A 156 6.84 -5.80 -11.89
CA PHE A 156 6.01 -4.82 -11.16
C PHE A 156 5.11 -4.00 -12.07
N SER A 157 5.68 -3.36 -13.11
CA SER A 157 4.90 -2.55 -14.06
C SER A 157 3.88 -3.36 -14.87
N GLN A 158 4.13 -4.66 -15.10
CA GLN A 158 3.13 -5.52 -15.77
C GLN A 158 1.98 -5.84 -14.83
N VAL A 159 2.25 -6.12 -13.55
CA VAL A 159 1.23 -6.34 -12.52
C VAL A 159 0.36 -5.09 -12.38
N MET A 160 0.95 -3.89 -12.27
CA MET A 160 0.18 -2.64 -12.18
C MET A 160 -0.74 -2.44 -13.38
N ARG A 161 -0.23 -2.59 -14.61
CA ARG A 161 -1.04 -2.47 -15.82
C ARG A 161 -2.16 -3.50 -15.86
N ALA A 162 -1.89 -4.74 -15.47
CA ALA A 162 -2.90 -5.78 -15.41
C ALA A 162 -3.99 -5.48 -14.36
N CYS A 163 -3.60 -4.93 -13.20
CA CYS A 163 -4.54 -4.46 -12.18
C CYS A 163 -5.40 -3.28 -12.69
N ALA A 164 -4.82 -2.35 -13.43
CA ALA A 164 -5.52 -1.21 -14.02
C ALA A 164 -6.55 -1.66 -15.08
N ALA A 165 -6.20 -2.67 -15.89
CA ALA A 165 -7.07 -3.20 -16.94
C ALA A 165 -8.10 -4.24 -16.44
N ALA A 166 -7.98 -4.71 -15.19
CA ALA A 166 -8.85 -5.77 -14.67
C ALA A 166 -10.30 -5.26 -14.52
N PRO A 167 -11.30 -5.95 -15.09
CA PRO A 167 -12.69 -5.55 -14.94
C PRO A 167 -13.14 -5.67 -13.48
N ARG A 168 -13.86 -4.65 -13.01
CA ARG A 168 -14.42 -4.61 -11.67
C ARG A 168 -15.94 -4.49 -11.74
N PRO A 169 -16.70 -5.45 -11.18
CA PRO A 169 -18.16 -5.36 -11.17
C PRO A 169 -18.63 -4.08 -10.49
N GLY A 170 -19.46 -3.30 -11.17
CA GLY A 170 -20.05 -2.07 -10.63
C GLY A 170 -19.14 -0.83 -10.63
N GLN A 171 -18.02 -0.88 -11.34
CA GLN A 171 -17.15 0.28 -11.56
C GLN A 171 -16.90 0.49 -13.05
N ASP A 172 -17.22 1.68 -13.55
CA ASP A 172 -16.86 2.11 -14.89
C ASP A 172 -15.43 2.69 -14.83
N GLY A 173 -14.44 1.94 -15.36
CA GLY A 173 -13.03 2.35 -15.35
C GLY A 173 -12.19 1.85 -14.18
N THR A 174 -11.04 2.46 -14.00
CA THR A 174 -10.08 2.13 -12.94
C THR A 174 -9.64 3.38 -12.19
N TRP A 175 -9.40 3.24 -10.89
CA TRP A 175 -8.76 4.28 -10.08
C TRP A 175 -7.22 4.32 -10.26
N ILE A 176 -6.64 3.29 -10.90
CA ILE A 176 -5.20 3.22 -11.18
C ILE A 176 -4.92 4.05 -12.43
N SER A 177 -4.86 5.36 -12.27
CA SER A 177 -4.56 6.32 -13.33
C SER A 177 -3.10 6.23 -13.80
N PRO A 178 -2.72 6.83 -14.94
CA PRO A 178 -1.33 6.94 -15.36
C PRO A 178 -0.42 7.57 -14.29
N ASP A 179 -0.90 8.58 -13.56
CA ASP A 179 -0.16 9.23 -12.48
C ASP A 179 0.09 8.28 -11.30
N MET A 180 -0.91 7.45 -10.95
CA MET A 180 -0.75 6.39 -9.96
C MET A 180 0.29 5.36 -10.41
N VAL A 181 0.25 4.94 -11.67
CA VAL A 181 1.25 4.01 -12.23
C VAL A 181 2.66 4.61 -12.13
N GLY A 182 2.82 5.88 -12.49
CA GLY A 182 4.10 6.59 -12.37
C GLY A 182 4.60 6.67 -10.93
N ALA A 183 3.73 7.09 -10.01
CA ALA A 183 4.07 7.26 -8.60
C ALA A 183 4.48 5.94 -7.92
N TYR A 184 3.73 4.85 -8.15
CA TYR A 184 4.05 3.55 -7.55
C TYR A 184 5.23 2.85 -8.24
N SER A 185 5.46 3.09 -9.54
CA SER A 185 6.70 2.66 -10.18
C SER A 185 7.91 3.34 -9.57
N HIS A 186 7.81 4.64 -9.26
CA HIS A 186 8.88 5.35 -8.54
C HIS A 186 9.08 4.81 -7.12
N LEU A 187 8.00 4.48 -6.37
CA LEU A 187 8.14 3.80 -5.07
C LEU A 187 8.81 2.43 -5.21
N HIS A 188 8.56 1.70 -6.30
CA HIS A 188 9.22 0.42 -6.58
C HIS A 188 10.72 0.62 -6.85
N ASP A 189 11.10 1.60 -7.67
CA ASP A 189 12.50 1.95 -7.92
C ASP A 189 13.25 2.36 -6.64
N LEU A 190 12.53 2.97 -5.68
CA LEU A 190 13.04 3.32 -4.36
C LEU A 190 13.04 2.14 -3.38
N GLY A 191 12.49 0.97 -3.73
CA GLY A 191 12.44 -0.23 -2.91
C GLY A 191 11.35 -0.26 -1.85
N PHE A 192 10.29 0.54 -2.01
CA PHE A 192 9.12 0.58 -1.10
C PHE A 192 7.87 -0.07 -1.67
N ALA A 193 7.74 -0.20 -2.99
CA ALA A 193 6.62 -0.90 -3.58
C ALA A 193 7.08 -2.24 -4.17
N HIS A 194 6.28 -3.27 -3.95
CA HIS A 194 6.60 -4.65 -4.31
C HIS A 194 5.44 -5.34 -4.98
N SER A 195 5.76 -6.33 -5.81
CA SER A 195 4.77 -7.17 -6.47
C SER A 195 5.06 -8.65 -6.29
N PHE A 196 3.98 -9.46 -6.33
CA PHE A 196 4.06 -10.89 -6.52
C PHE A 196 3.37 -11.26 -7.82
N GLU A 197 4.08 -11.98 -8.68
CA GLU A 197 3.63 -12.40 -10.00
C GLU A 197 3.34 -13.90 -10.01
N VAL A 198 2.26 -14.29 -10.67
CA VAL A 198 1.93 -15.69 -10.90
C VAL A 198 2.04 -15.98 -12.39
N TRP A 199 2.86 -16.96 -12.73
CA TRP A 199 3.21 -17.31 -14.09
C TRP A 199 2.72 -18.71 -14.48
N ASP A 200 2.08 -18.80 -15.64
CA ASP A 200 1.96 -20.04 -16.39
C ASP A 200 2.98 -20.01 -17.51
N ARG A 201 4.12 -20.67 -17.31
CA ARG A 201 5.30 -20.56 -18.17
C ARG A 201 5.77 -19.11 -18.28
N GLN A 202 5.53 -18.44 -19.41
CA GLN A 202 5.91 -17.04 -19.66
C GLN A 202 4.71 -16.08 -19.61
N THR A 203 3.51 -16.59 -19.34
CA THR A 203 2.28 -15.80 -19.29
C THR A 203 1.99 -15.37 -17.86
N LEU A 204 1.83 -14.09 -17.63
CA LEU A 204 1.42 -13.53 -16.35
C LEU A 204 -0.08 -13.78 -16.15
N VAL A 205 -0.43 -14.70 -15.25
CA VAL A 205 -1.81 -15.17 -15.01
C VAL A 205 -2.45 -14.64 -13.73
N GLY A 206 -1.67 -13.94 -12.91
CA GLY A 206 -2.16 -13.29 -11.71
C GLY A 206 -1.06 -12.46 -11.05
N GLY A 207 -1.46 -11.59 -10.13
CA GLY A 207 -0.51 -10.79 -9.38
C GLY A 207 -1.19 -9.92 -8.34
N ILE A 208 -0.37 -9.41 -7.43
CA ILE A 208 -0.71 -8.43 -6.40
C ILE A 208 0.45 -7.46 -6.28
N TYR A 209 0.17 -6.18 -6.00
CA TYR A 209 1.19 -5.23 -5.62
C TYR A 209 0.76 -4.42 -4.40
N GLY A 210 1.72 -3.79 -3.75
CA GLY A 210 1.49 -2.93 -2.61
C GLY A 210 2.76 -2.24 -2.13
N VAL A 211 2.65 -1.53 -1.01
CA VAL A 211 3.73 -0.75 -0.40
C VAL A 211 4.18 -1.44 0.89
N ALA A 212 5.49 -1.48 1.12
CA ALA A 212 6.09 -2.03 2.32
C ALA A 212 6.83 -0.93 3.11
N ILE A 213 6.51 -0.77 4.39
CA ILE A 213 7.20 0.15 5.29
C ILE A 213 7.45 -0.59 6.61
N GLY A 214 8.71 -0.71 7.01
CA GLY A 214 9.06 -1.54 8.16
C GLY A 214 8.62 -2.97 7.94
N THR A 215 7.84 -3.52 8.86
CA THR A 215 7.26 -4.88 8.77
C THR A 215 5.76 -4.85 8.43
N MET A 216 5.26 -3.76 7.83
CA MET A 216 3.88 -3.64 7.38
C MET A 216 3.80 -3.65 5.85
N PHE A 217 2.89 -4.45 5.31
CA PHE A 217 2.56 -4.45 3.88
C PHE A 217 1.17 -3.87 3.65
N PHE A 218 1.07 -2.86 2.82
CA PHE A 218 -0.17 -2.20 2.41
C PHE A 218 -0.52 -2.69 1.01
N GLY A 219 -1.50 -3.60 0.91
CA GLY A 219 -1.97 -4.16 -0.36
C GLY A 219 -2.78 -3.13 -1.15
N GLU A 220 -2.42 -2.91 -2.40
CA GLU A 220 -3.08 -1.93 -3.26
C GLU A 220 -4.10 -2.57 -4.19
N SER A 221 -3.65 -3.49 -5.00
CA SER A 221 -4.54 -4.16 -5.95
C SER A 221 -4.00 -5.52 -6.35
N MET A 222 -4.91 -6.39 -6.78
CA MET A 222 -4.57 -7.69 -7.34
C MET A 222 -5.46 -8.01 -8.54
N PHE A 223 -4.97 -8.86 -9.44
CA PHE A 223 -5.71 -9.30 -10.62
C PHE A 223 -5.60 -10.81 -10.83
N SER A 224 -6.56 -11.37 -11.58
CA SER A 224 -6.55 -12.74 -12.08
C SER A 224 -6.71 -12.71 -13.58
N GLY A 225 -5.64 -12.96 -14.33
CA GLY A 225 -5.67 -13.24 -15.76
C GLY A 225 -6.20 -14.65 -16.04
N ALA A 226 -5.97 -15.58 -15.11
CA ALA A 226 -6.58 -16.89 -15.07
C ALA A 226 -7.19 -17.17 -13.69
N SER A 227 -8.19 -18.08 -13.64
CA SER A 227 -8.92 -18.38 -12.40
C SER A 227 -7.99 -18.82 -11.27
N GLY A 228 -7.99 -18.06 -10.16
CA GLY A 228 -7.17 -18.34 -8.99
C GLY A 228 -5.84 -17.56 -8.95
N GLY A 229 -5.45 -16.85 -10.01
CA GLY A 229 -4.19 -16.11 -10.06
C GLY A 229 -3.99 -15.16 -8.88
N SER A 230 -4.95 -14.29 -8.58
CA SER A 230 -4.87 -13.37 -7.44
C SER A 230 -4.83 -14.08 -6.09
N LYS A 231 -5.52 -15.24 -5.95
CA LYS A 231 -5.49 -16.05 -4.72
C LYS A 231 -4.10 -16.62 -4.46
N ILE A 232 -3.44 -17.09 -5.51
CA ILE A 232 -2.07 -17.61 -5.43
C ILE A 232 -1.11 -16.49 -5.07
N ALA A 233 -1.24 -15.32 -5.73
CA ALA A 233 -0.40 -14.17 -5.45
C ALA A 233 -0.51 -13.71 -3.99
N LEU A 234 -1.75 -13.58 -3.46
CA LEU A 234 -1.98 -13.19 -2.06
C LEU A 234 -1.47 -14.27 -1.09
N ALA A 235 -1.69 -15.56 -1.37
CA ALA A 235 -1.21 -16.63 -0.50
C ALA A 235 0.33 -16.70 -0.47
N ALA A 236 0.99 -16.51 -1.62
CA ALA A 236 2.45 -16.46 -1.70
C ALA A 236 3.03 -15.25 -0.97
N LEU A 237 2.43 -14.07 -1.14
CA LEU A 237 2.77 -12.88 -0.37
C LEU A 237 2.65 -13.14 1.13
N ALA A 238 1.49 -13.60 1.60
CA ALA A 238 1.23 -13.84 3.01
C ALA A 238 2.20 -14.85 3.61
N ALA A 239 2.43 -15.99 2.94
CA ALA A 239 3.39 -17.00 3.39
C ALA A 239 4.82 -16.48 3.43
N THR A 240 5.18 -15.60 2.51
CA THR A 240 6.51 -14.97 2.48
C THR A 240 6.68 -14.00 3.64
N LEU A 241 5.70 -13.13 3.85
CA LEU A 241 5.71 -12.17 4.96
C LEU A 241 5.68 -12.88 6.32
N HIS A 242 4.89 -13.95 6.46
CA HIS A 242 4.85 -14.78 7.66
C HIS A 242 6.23 -15.37 7.99
N ARG A 243 6.96 -15.90 7.01
CA ARG A 243 8.34 -16.39 7.19
C ARG A 243 9.35 -15.29 7.57
N TRP A 244 9.00 -14.04 7.32
CA TRP A 244 9.79 -12.86 7.72
C TRP A 244 9.32 -12.24 9.04
N ASP A 245 8.42 -12.91 9.78
CA ASP A 245 7.81 -12.45 11.04
C ASP A 245 6.96 -11.18 10.89
N TRP A 246 6.54 -10.83 9.68
CA TRP A 246 5.57 -9.77 9.47
C TRP A 246 4.18 -10.30 9.77
N ARG A 247 3.34 -9.50 10.44
CA ARG A 247 2.08 -9.99 11.01
C ARG A 247 0.85 -9.66 10.19
N LEU A 248 0.84 -8.52 9.51
CA LEU A 248 -0.36 -8.00 8.86
C LEU A 248 -0.11 -7.57 7.42
N ILE A 249 -1.14 -7.76 6.62
CA ILE A 249 -1.33 -7.16 5.30
C ILE A 249 -2.57 -6.28 5.39
N ASP A 250 -2.43 -4.99 5.13
CA ASP A 250 -3.56 -4.09 4.99
C ASP A 250 -4.31 -4.37 3.70
N ALA A 251 -5.61 -4.57 3.79
CA ALA A 251 -6.52 -4.79 2.65
C ALA A 251 -7.53 -3.63 2.51
N GLN A 252 -7.35 -2.56 3.29
CA GLN A 252 -8.04 -1.28 3.22
C GLN A 252 -9.54 -1.36 3.47
N VAL A 253 -10.34 -1.60 2.44
CA VAL A 253 -11.81 -1.58 2.50
C VAL A 253 -12.42 -2.95 2.39
N GLU A 254 -13.63 -3.10 2.95
CA GLU A 254 -14.36 -4.36 2.91
C GLU A 254 -14.62 -4.83 1.47
N ASN A 255 -14.31 -6.10 1.26
CA ASN A 255 -14.58 -6.80 0.02
C ASN A 255 -15.01 -8.25 0.32
N PRO A 256 -16.21 -8.69 -0.12
CA PRO A 256 -16.70 -10.06 0.14
C PRO A 256 -15.77 -11.16 -0.39
N HIS A 257 -14.96 -10.88 -1.42
CA HIS A 257 -13.97 -11.84 -1.91
C HIS A 257 -12.83 -12.03 -0.90
N LEU A 258 -12.33 -10.93 -0.32
CA LEU A 258 -11.25 -10.96 0.67
C LEU A 258 -11.70 -11.60 1.99
N LEU A 259 -12.95 -11.34 2.42
CA LEU A 259 -13.54 -12.02 3.59
C LEU A 259 -13.52 -13.55 3.42
N ARG A 260 -13.90 -14.05 2.24
CA ARG A 260 -13.84 -15.50 1.95
C ARG A 260 -12.41 -16.07 1.93
N MET A 261 -11.41 -15.21 1.78
CA MET A 261 -10.00 -15.56 1.83
C MET A 261 -9.37 -15.40 3.22
N GLY A 262 -10.17 -15.07 4.25
CA GLY A 262 -9.70 -14.97 5.63
C GLY A 262 -9.38 -13.55 6.11
N ALA A 263 -9.73 -12.51 5.33
CA ALA A 263 -9.62 -11.14 5.83
C ALA A 263 -10.54 -10.91 7.04
N VAL A 264 -10.10 -10.09 7.96
CA VAL A 264 -10.81 -9.71 9.18
C VAL A 264 -10.88 -8.20 9.28
N HIS A 265 -11.80 -7.71 10.13
CA HIS A 265 -11.91 -6.30 10.45
C HIS A 265 -11.18 -5.96 11.75
N LEU A 266 -10.46 -4.87 11.74
CA LEU A 266 -9.97 -4.18 12.94
C LEU A 266 -10.67 -2.83 13.03
N THR A 267 -10.88 -2.33 14.22
CA THR A 267 -11.17 -0.91 14.39
C THR A 267 -10.01 -0.08 13.87
N ARG A 268 -10.27 1.15 13.42
CA ARG A 268 -9.18 2.06 13.00
C ARG A 268 -8.14 2.22 14.10
N GLU A 269 -8.56 2.29 15.36
CA GLU A 269 -7.66 2.43 16.50
C GLU A 269 -6.70 1.24 16.61
N GLU A 270 -7.21 0.00 16.60
CA GLU A 270 -6.40 -1.22 16.63
C GLU A 270 -5.45 -1.28 15.43
N PHE A 271 -5.96 -1.00 14.23
CA PHE A 271 -5.13 -0.96 13.02
C PHE A 271 -3.98 0.03 13.14
N LEU A 272 -4.25 1.27 13.57
CA LEU A 272 -3.23 2.30 13.74
C LEU A 272 -2.21 1.95 14.83
N GLN A 273 -2.60 1.20 15.86
CA GLN A 273 -1.64 0.67 16.85
C GLN A 273 -0.66 -0.29 16.20
N HIS A 274 -1.15 -1.24 15.37
CA HIS A 274 -0.30 -2.15 14.60
C HIS A 274 0.63 -1.41 13.64
N VAL A 275 0.12 -0.46 12.86
CA VAL A 275 0.91 0.34 11.92
C VAL A 275 2.03 1.08 12.65
N ARG A 276 1.71 1.79 13.76
CA ARG A 276 2.72 2.53 14.53
C ARG A 276 3.89 1.68 15.04
N LEU A 277 3.65 0.41 15.33
CA LEU A 277 4.70 -0.52 15.75
C LEU A 277 5.47 -1.02 14.52
N ALA A 278 4.77 -1.55 13.53
CA ALA A 278 5.35 -2.22 12.38
C ALA A 278 6.22 -1.31 11.51
N VAL A 279 5.83 -0.05 11.28
CA VAL A 279 6.61 0.90 10.47
C VAL A 279 7.92 1.35 11.11
N ARG A 280 8.12 1.07 12.41
CA ARG A 280 9.37 1.38 13.14
C ARG A 280 10.38 0.24 13.09
N GLU A 281 9.90 -0.97 12.82
CA GLU A 281 10.74 -2.14 12.69
C GLU A 281 11.61 -2.05 11.43
N GLU A 282 12.68 -2.82 11.41
CA GLU A 282 13.53 -2.91 10.24
C GLU A 282 12.87 -3.79 9.17
N GLY A 283 12.52 -3.18 8.03
CA GLY A 283 11.94 -3.87 6.88
C GLY A 283 13.01 -4.54 6.01
N ARG A 284 12.56 -5.26 4.97
CA ARG A 284 13.45 -5.80 3.96
C ARG A 284 13.64 -4.79 2.83
N GLU A 285 14.89 -4.41 2.63
CA GLU A 285 15.29 -3.45 1.60
C GLU A 285 15.37 -4.06 0.20
N GLY A 286 15.15 -3.20 -0.80
CA GLY A 286 15.40 -3.45 -2.21
C GLY A 286 14.47 -4.48 -2.81
N PRO A 287 14.74 -4.92 -4.03
CA PRO A 287 13.85 -5.87 -4.69
C PRO A 287 13.87 -7.23 -3.98
N TRP A 288 12.69 -7.81 -3.81
CA TRP A 288 12.51 -9.10 -3.14
C TRP A 288 12.79 -10.30 -4.05
N THR A 289 13.20 -10.05 -5.29
CA THR A 289 13.47 -11.08 -6.32
C THR A 289 14.35 -12.22 -5.81
N HIS A 290 15.48 -11.89 -5.19
CA HIS A 290 16.40 -12.92 -4.67
C HIS A 290 15.90 -13.56 -3.37
N ALA A 291 15.21 -12.79 -2.53
CA ALA A 291 14.71 -13.29 -1.24
C ALA A 291 13.54 -14.27 -1.40
N VAL A 292 12.73 -14.10 -2.45
CA VAL A 292 11.59 -14.97 -2.78
C VAL A 292 12.01 -16.07 -3.77
N GLY A 293 12.81 -15.75 -4.76
CA GLY A 293 13.22 -16.67 -5.85
C GLY A 293 12.02 -17.08 -6.71
N ARG A 294 11.99 -18.36 -7.13
CA ARG A 294 10.86 -18.97 -7.82
C ARG A 294 10.17 -19.97 -6.89
N LEU A 295 8.94 -19.69 -6.52
CA LEU A 295 8.13 -20.53 -5.65
C LEU A 295 7.10 -21.31 -6.49
N PRO A 296 7.15 -22.67 -6.53
CA PRO A 296 6.10 -23.44 -7.18
C PRO A 296 4.75 -23.22 -6.48
N ALA A 297 3.72 -22.86 -7.25
CA ALA A 297 2.40 -22.56 -6.67
C ALA A 297 1.79 -23.78 -5.92
N ARG A 298 2.17 -25.01 -6.28
CA ARG A 298 1.75 -26.24 -5.59
C ARG A 298 2.19 -26.31 -4.13
N ASP A 299 3.29 -25.62 -3.76
CA ASP A 299 3.81 -25.65 -2.39
C ASP A 299 2.89 -24.85 -1.44
N LEU A 300 2.12 -23.89 -1.98
CA LEU A 300 1.09 -23.17 -1.24
C LEU A 300 -0.13 -24.01 -0.85
N ALA A 301 -0.25 -25.24 -1.37
CA ALA A 301 -1.33 -26.15 -0.99
C ALA A 301 -1.19 -26.71 0.45
N GLN A 302 -0.07 -26.46 1.11
CA GLN A 302 0.23 -26.91 2.47
C GLN A 302 -0.03 -25.82 3.53
N ILE A 303 -0.31 -24.58 3.10
CA ILE A 303 -0.57 -23.43 3.97
C ILE A 303 -1.97 -23.48 4.55
#